data_c8867286910d980e6fd5e8eccf59beb0
#
_entry.id   c8867286910d980e6fd5e8eccf59beb0
#
_cell.length_a   1.000
_cell.length_b   1.000
_cell.length_c   1.000
_cell.angle_alpha   90.00
_cell.angle_beta   90.00
_cell.angle_gamma   90.00
#
_symmetry.space_group_name_H-M   'P 1'
#
loop_
_entity.id
_entity.type
_entity.pdbx_description
1 polymer ?
#
loop_
_entity_poly.entity_id
_entity_poly.type
_entity_poly.pdbx_seq_one_letter_code
_entity_poly.pdbx_strand_id
1 'polypeptide(L)'
;MVPGRRRGPELERAILDAALEQLGTVGWASLTMEGVAAGARTGKAALYRRWSSKADLVADALREGLPELGGIADHGSVREDLYDLCVRMRDVMASPAGEALRAMLHECDHIHADRFREVVWDGLHEPAHRLIRELVDRGIKRGDVRPDATSPLLTDVIPAMFMYRAKVCGSEWPDPEIAEMIDGLVVPMLRR
;
A
#
# COMPACT_ATOMS: atom_id res chain seq x y z
N MET A 1 2.03 36.90 12.80
CA MET A 1 2.37 35.88 13.80
C MET A 1 3.30 34.87 13.13
N VAL A 2 4.59 34.81 13.45
CA VAL A 2 5.53 33.84 12.84
C VAL A 2 5.20 32.47 13.43
N PRO A 3 4.89 31.44 12.61
CA PRO A 3 4.64 30.10 13.12
C PRO A 3 5.88 29.60 13.87
N GLY A 4 5.71 29.13 15.09
CA GLY A 4 6.79 28.60 15.91
C GLY A 4 7.51 27.45 15.18
N ARG A 5 8.83 27.36 15.32
CA ARG A 5 9.66 26.30 14.70
C ARG A 5 9.21 24.94 15.23
N ARG A 6 8.63 24.09 14.36
CA ARG A 6 8.22 22.72 14.69
C ARG A 6 9.37 21.93 15.28
N ARG A 7 9.11 21.07 16.28
CA ARG A 7 10.12 20.23 16.96
C ARG A 7 9.54 18.86 17.29
N GLY A 8 10.42 17.86 17.49
CA GLY A 8 10.00 16.52 17.91
C GLY A 8 9.10 15.82 16.88
N PRO A 9 8.05 15.12 17.34
CA PRO A 9 7.17 14.32 16.48
C PRO A 9 6.44 15.15 15.41
N GLU A 10 6.07 16.39 15.70
CA GLU A 10 5.39 17.27 14.74
C GLU A 10 6.31 17.62 13.56
N LEU A 11 7.61 17.86 13.80
CA LEU A 11 8.58 18.09 12.75
C LEU A 11 8.84 16.83 11.92
N GLU A 12 8.91 15.68 12.58
CA GLU A 12 9.09 14.38 11.92
C GLU A 12 7.96 14.10 10.95
N ARG A 13 6.72 14.20 11.39
CA ARG A 13 5.54 14.05 10.53
C ARG A 13 5.57 15.02 9.35
N ALA A 14 5.90 16.29 9.59
CA ALA A 14 6.00 17.28 8.50
C ALA A 14 7.11 16.94 7.48
N ILE A 15 8.18 16.26 7.89
CA ILE A 15 9.23 15.79 6.99
C ILE A 15 8.74 14.59 6.18
N LEU A 16 8.07 13.63 6.80
CA LEU A 16 7.52 12.45 6.13
C LEU A 16 6.44 12.86 5.11
N ASP A 17 5.52 13.75 5.49
CA ASP A 17 4.49 14.30 4.59
C ASP A 17 5.14 15.01 3.37
N ALA A 18 6.17 15.84 3.61
CA ALA A 18 6.89 16.52 2.52
C ALA A 18 7.66 15.55 1.61
N ALA A 19 8.13 14.41 2.14
CA ALA A 19 8.78 13.38 1.35
C ALA A 19 7.78 12.68 0.42
N LEU A 20 6.58 12.33 0.91
CA LEU A 20 5.51 11.75 0.09
C LEU A 20 5.02 12.73 -0.98
N GLU A 21 4.78 13.99 -0.62
CA GLU A 21 4.37 15.04 -1.56
C GLU A 21 5.41 15.21 -2.68
N GLN A 22 6.70 15.29 -2.32
CA GLN A 22 7.76 15.42 -3.32
C GLN A 22 7.88 14.17 -4.18
N LEU A 23 7.78 12.98 -3.59
CA LEU A 23 7.81 11.72 -4.33
C LEU A 23 6.68 11.65 -5.37
N GLY A 24 5.46 12.02 -4.99
CA GLY A 24 4.31 12.07 -5.91
C GLY A 24 4.42 13.15 -6.99
N THR A 25 5.13 14.26 -6.70
CA THR A 25 5.20 15.41 -7.63
C THR A 25 6.34 15.32 -8.63
N VAL A 26 7.56 14.94 -8.18
CA VAL A 26 8.77 14.96 -9.01
C VAL A 26 9.36 13.58 -9.27
N GLY A 27 8.80 12.54 -8.68
CA GLY A 27 9.25 11.14 -8.81
C GLY A 27 10.49 10.82 -7.98
N TRP A 28 10.85 9.52 -7.97
CA TRP A 28 12.01 9.02 -7.22
C TRP A 28 13.35 9.59 -7.68
N ALA A 29 13.55 9.67 -8.99
CA ALA A 29 14.82 10.13 -9.56
C ALA A 29 15.15 11.58 -9.16
N SER A 30 14.15 12.46 -9.15
CA SER A 30 14.30 13.89 -8.88
C SER A 30 14.13 14.28 -7.41
N LEU A 31 13.66 13.36 -6.55
CA LEU A 31 13.52 13.60 -5.12
C LEU A 31 14.90 13.84 -4.47
N THR A 32 15.00 14.90 -3.67
CA THR A 32 16.22 15.26 -2.94
C THR A 32 15.94 15.58 -1.47
N MET A 33 16.92 15.31 -0.60
CA MET A 33 16.86 15.68 0.82
C MET A 33 16.69 17.19 1.03
N GLU A 34 17.22 17.98 0.11
CA GLU A 34 17.09 19.44 0.09
C GLU A 34 15.67 19.89 -0.18
N GLY A 35 15.03 19.28 -1.19
CA GLY A 35 13.66 19.58 -1.54
C GLY A 35 12.71 19.22 -0.41
N VAL A 36 12.89 18.04 0.20
CA VAL A 36 12.11 17.63 1.36
C VAL A 36 12.28 18.58 2.54
N ALA A 37 13.54 19.00 2.84
CA ALA A 37 13.80 19.96 3.92
C ALA A 37 13.11 21.31 3.67
N ALA A 38 13.09 21.78 2.44
CA ALA A 38 12.38 23.00 2.02
C ALA A 38 10.86 22.85 2.19
N GLY A 39 10.25 21.75 1.72
CA GLY A 39 8.83 21.44 1.88
C GLY A 39 8.42 21.37 3.35
N ALA A 40 9.19 20.68 4.17
CA ALA A 40 8.97 20.58 5.63
C ALA A 40 9.29 21.89 6.41
N ARG A 41 9.81 22.91 5.71
CA ARG A 41 10.25 24.19 6.31
C ARG A 41 11.27 23.98 7.43
N THR A 42 12.28 23.14 7.18
CA THR A 42 13.34 22.83 8.15
C THR A 42 14.73 22.82 7.46
N GLY A 43 15.78 22.66 8.26
CA GLY A 43 17.15 22.57 7.73
C GLY A 43 17.55 21.13 7.43
N LYS A 44 18.42 20.90 6.42
CA LYS A 44 18.98 19.58 6.06
C LYS A 44 19.53 18.79 7.25
N ALA A 45 20.21 19.48 8.19
CA ALA A 45 20.77 18.83 9.38
C ALA A 45 19.70 18.12 10.23
N ALA A 46 18.43 18.56 10.19
CA ALA A 46 17.35 17.92 10.92
C ALA A 46 16.97 16.56 10.28
N LEU A 47 17.02 16.48 8.96
CA LEU A 47 16.80 15.24 8.20
C LEU A 47 17.94 14.25 8.42
N TYR A 48 19.19 14.67 8.16
CA TYR A 48 20.36 13.79 8.24
C TYR A 48 20.66 13.26 9.65
N ARG A 49 20.09 13.86 10.70
CA ARG A 49 20.15 13.28 12.04
C ARG A 49 19.27 12.05 12.23
N ARG A 50 18.26 11.86 11.38
CA ARG A 50 17.28 10.76 11.47
C ARG A 50 17.43 9.75 10.32
N TRP A 51 17.64 10.24 9.13
CA TRP A 51 17.72 9.42 7.92
C TRP A 51 19.07 9.62 7.24
N SER A 52 19.77 8.52 7.02
CA SER A 52 21.10 8.52 6.40
C SER A 52 21.02 8.75 4.89
N SER A 53 19.89 8.44 4.27
CA SER A 53 19.64 8.54 2.84
C SER A 53 18.20 8.95 2.52
N LYS A 54 17.96 9.35 1.26
CA LYS A 54 16.60 9.57 0.77
C LYS A 54 15.78 8.27 0.75
N ALA A 55 16.44 7.12 0.58
CA ALA A 55 15.78 5.83 0.59
C ALA A 55 15.23 5.49 1.99
N ASP A 56 16.03 5.74 3.05
CA ASP A 56 15.58 5.54 4.42
C ASP A 56 14.39 6.46 4.76
N LEU A 57 14.49 7.73 4.37
CA LEU A 57 13.43 8.71 4.59
C LEU A 57 12.12 8.30 3.90
N VAL A 58 12.20 7.92 2.62
CA VAL A 58 11.02 7.54 1.83
C VAL A 58 10.43 6.21 2.34
N ALA A 59 11.26 5.25 2.73
CA ALA A 59 10.78 3.99 3.32
C ALA A 59 9.96 4.24 4.60
N ASP A 60 10.45 5.12 5.48
CA ASP A 60 9.71 5.49 6.70
C ASP A 60 8.46 6.32 6.37
N ALA A 61 8.54 7.24 5.39
CA ALA A 61 7.39 8.02 4.96
C ALA A 61 6.25 7.15 4.39
N LEU A 62 6.59 6.14 3.60
CA LEU A 62 5.62 5.17 3.09
C LEU A 62 5.06 4.30 4.21
N ARG A 63 5.91 3.81 5.13
CA ARG A 63 5.48 2.97 6.26
C ARG A 63 4.48 3.69 7.17
N GLU A 64 4.73 4.97 7.46
CA GLU A 64 3.86 5.79 8.30
C GLU A 64 2.63 6.34 7.57
N GLY A 65 2.75 6.54 6.24
CA GLY A 65 1.73 7.19 5.42
C GLY A 65 0.74 6.24 4.77
N LEU A 66 1.07 4.95 4.59
CA LEU A 66 0.15 3.98 4.00
C LEU A 66 -0.97 3.67 5.01
N PRO A 67 -2.24 3.85 4.62
CA PRO A 67 -3.36 3.47 5.48
C PRO A 67 -3.36 1.96 5.77
N GLU A 68 -3.70 1.58 6.99
CA GLU A 68 -3.93 0.18 7.33
C GLU A 68 -5.19 -0.35 6.64
N LEU A 69 -5.15 -1.60 6.16
CA LEU A 69 -6.34 -2.27 5.59
C LEU A 69 -7.44 -2.49 6.64
N GLY A 70 -7.06 -2.63 7.92
CA GLY A 70 -7.98 -2.91 9.01
C GLY A 70 -8.64 -4.30 8.90
N GLY A 71 -9.48 -4.64 9.85
CA GLY A 71 -10.27 -5.87 9.81
C GLY A 71 -11.47 -5.74 8.87
N ILE A 72 -11.83 -6.82 8.18
CA ILE A 72 -13.02 -6.88 7.32
C ILE A 72 -14.21 -7.42 8.14
N ALA A 73 -15.32 -6.69 8.13
CA ALA A 73 -16.57 -7.11 8.74
C ALA A 73 -17.08 -8.43 8.10
N ASP A 74 -17.94 -9.16 8.81
CA ASP A 74 -18.63 -10.31 8.22
C ASP A 74 -19.88 -9.83 7.48
N HIS A 75 -19.79 -9.83 6.15
CA HIS A 75 -20.89 -9.43 5.26
C HIS A 75 -21.80 -10.62 4.87
N GLY A 76 -21.59 -11.79 5.47
CA GLY A 76 -22.44 -12.97 5.27
C GLY A 76 -22.06 -13.84 4.08
N SER A 77 -21.09 -13.45 3.24
CA SER A 77 -20.54 -14.27 2.15
C SER A 77 -19.07 -13.94 1.88
N VAL A 78 -18.32 -14.95 1.42
CA VAL A 78 -16.92 -14.74 0.99
C VAL A 78 -16.82 -13.74 -0.14
N ARG A 79 -17.81 -13.67 -1.01
CA ARG A 79 -17.90 -12.71 -2.11
C ARG A 79 -17.89 -11.27 -1.61
N GLU A 80 -18.80 -10.95 -0.69
CA GLU A 80 -18.94 -9.60 -0.15
C GLU A 80 -17.74 -9.22 0.75
N ASP A 81 -17.24 -10.17 1.52
CA ASP A 81 -16.06 -9.99 2.36
C ASP A 81 -14.82 -9.64 1.50
N LEU A 82 -14.58 -10.38 0.40
CA LEU A 82 -13.48 -10.13 -0.52
C LEU A 82 -13.67 -8.85 -1.33
N TYR A 83 -14.90 -8.50 -1.67
CA TYR A 83 -15.20 -7.24 -2.35
C TYR A 83 -14.83 -6.04 -1.46
N ASP A 84 -15.23 -6.03 -0.19
CA ASP A 84 -14.85 -4.98 0.77
C ASP A 84 -13.32 -4.88 0.91
N LEU A 85 -12.62 -6.02 1.01
CA LEU A 85 -11.16 -6.03 1.04
C LEU A 85 -10.55 -5.40 -0.22
N CYS A 86 -11.02 -5.78 -1.41
CA CYS A 86 -10.52 -5.22 -2.66
C CYS A 86 -10.75 -3.71 -2.79
N VAL A 87 -11.93 -3.24 -2.37
CA VAL A 87 -12.22 -1.80 -2.33
C VAL A 87 -11.24 -1.08 -1.41
N ARG A 88 -10.98 -1.60 -0.22
CA ARG A 88 -10.00 -1.00 0.71
C ARG A 88 -8.58 -1.05 0.17
N MET A 89 -8.17 -2.16 -0.48
CA MET A 89 -6.85 -2.23 -1.13
C MET A 89 -6.70 -1.16 -2.20
N ARG A 90 -7.72 -0.94 -3.03
CA ARG A 90 -7.76 0.14 -4.01
C ARG A 90 -7.63 1.51 -3.34
N ASP A 91 -8.39 1.75 -2.28
CA ASP A 91 -8.41 3.05 -1.58
C ASP A 91 -7.05 3.34 -0.90
N VAL A 92 -6.39 2.32 -0.35
CA VAL A 92 -4.99 2.44 0.13
C VAL A 92 -4.06 2.85 -1.02
N MET A 93 -4.19 2.23 -2.19
CA MET A 93 -3.36 2.56 -3.36
C MET A 93 -3.73 3.91 -3.99
N ALA A 94 -4.93 4.43 -3.76
CA ALA A 94 -5.37 5.77 -4.17
C ALA A 94 -5.01 6.86 -3.15
N SER A 95 -4.53 6.50 -1.96
CA SER A 95 -4.03 7.46 -0.98
C SER A 95 -2.76 8.17 -1.45
N PRO A 96 -2.41 9.35 -0.91
CA PRO A 96 -1.15 10.04 -1.27
C PRO A 96 0.10 9.16 -1.12
N ALA A 97 0.16 8.33 -0.08
CA ALA A 97 1.26 7.38 0.10
C ALA A 97 1.23 6.23 -0.91
N GLY A 98 0.05 5.74 -1.27
CA GLY A 98 -0.14 4.73 -2.32
C GLY A 98 0.25 5.25 -3.70
N GLU A 99 -0.08 6.50 -4.03
CA GLU A 99 0.34 7.17 -5.27
C GLU A 99 1.85 7.35 -5.32
N ALA A 100 2.45 7.81 -4.22
CA ALA A 100 3.89 7.94 -4.08
C ALA A 100 4.60 6.58 -4.23
N LEU A 101 4.07 5.52 -3.63
CA LEU A 101 4.58 4.15 -3.77
C LEU A 101 4.52 3.68 -5.23
N ARG A 102 3.41 3.92 -5.94
CA ARG A 102 3.30 3.56 -7.37
C ARG A 102 4.36 4.29 -8.21
N ALA A 103 4.50 5.60 -8.04
CA ALA A 103 5.50 6.39 -8.74
C ALA A 103 6.91 5.80 -8.51
N MET A 104 7.23 5.49 -7.27
CA MET A 104 8.50 4.87 -6.91
C MET A 104 8.71 3.50 -7.55
N LEU A 105 7.70 2.61 -7.53
CA LEU A 105 7.80 1.27 -8.12
C LEU A 105 8.02 1.29 -9.64
N HIS A 106 7.62 2.36 -10.32
CA HIS A 106 7.89 2.54 -11.75
C HIS A 106 9.33 2.97 -12.05
N GLU A 107 9.94 3.75 -11.16
CA GLU A 107 11.24 4.40 -11.39
C GLU A 107 12.40 3.71 -10.67
N CYS A 108 12.12 2.83 -9.69
CA CYS A 108 13.14 2.27 -8.81
C CYS A 108 14.03 1.26 -9.56
N ASP A 109 15.34 1.47 -9.49
CA ASP A 109 16.32 0.51 -9.96
C ASP A 109 16.48 -0.69 -8.99
N HIS A 110 17.23 -1.71 -9.44
CA HIS A 110 17.47 -2.93 -8.66
C HIS A 110 18.24 -2.68 -7.35
N ILE A 111 19.00 -1.58 -7.24
CA ILE A 111 19.85 -1.27 -6.07
C ILE A 111 19.00 -0.88 -4.86
N HIS A 112 17.87 -0.22 -5.09
CA HIS A 112 16.97 0.24 -4.04
C HIS A 112 15.78 -0.71 -3.83
N ALA A 113 15.60 -1.70 -4.73
CA ALA A 113 14.46 -2.62 -4.71
C ALA A 113 14.31 -3.38 -3.39
N ASP A 114 15.41 -3.79 -2.76
CA ASP A 114 15.36 -4.56 -1.50
C ASP A 114 14.77 -3.75 -0.35
N ARG A 115 15.15 -2.46 -0.22
CA ARG A 115 14.64 -1.58 0.84
C ARG A 115 13.14 -1.34 0.72
N PHE A 116 12.68 -1.10 -0.51
CA PHE A 116 11.25 -0.86 -0.79
C PHE A 116 10.44 -2.15 -0.82
N ARG A 117 11.08 -3.29 -1.12
CA ARG A 117 10.44 -4.59 -1.02
C ARG A 117 9.96 -4.89 0.41
N GLU A 118 10.75 -4.56 1.44
CA GLU A 118 10.32 -4.69 2.84
C GLU A 118 9.07 -3.83 3.12
N VAL A 119 9.06 -2.56 2.69
CA VAL A 119 7.88 -1.68 2.87
C VAL A 119 6.64 -2.24 2.18
N VAL A 120 6.77 -2.70 0.93
CA VAL A 120 5.66 -3.30 0.19
C VAL A 120 5.23 -4.62 0.84
N TRP A 121 6.18 -5.43 1.27
CA TRP A 121 5.89 -6.72 1.89
C TRP A 121 5.16 -6.55 3.21
N ASP A 122 5.72 -5.79 4.13
CA ASP A 122 5.18 -5.62 5.49
C ASP A 122 3.95 -4.71 5.52
N GLY A 123 3.93 -3.67 4.68
CA GLY A 123 2.86 -2.67 4.66
C GLY A 123 1.62 -3.06 3.85
N LEU A 124 1.78 -3.89 2.81
CA LEU A 124 0.67 -4.22 1.90
C LEU A 124 0.50 -5.73 1.69
N HIS A 125 1.59 -6.43 1.34
CA HIS A 125 1.49 -7.82 0.92
C HIS A 125 1.05 -8.73 2.08
N GLU A 126 1.79 -8.77 3.18
CA GLU A 126 1.48 -9.65 4.32
C GLU A 126 0.13 -9.33 4.99
N PRO A 127 -0.24 -8.04 5.22
CA PRO A 127 -1.58 -7.70 5.69
C PRO A 127 -2.70 -8.18 4.76
N ALA A 128 -2.58 -7.99 3.44
CA ALA A 128 -3.56 -8.46 2.47
C ALA A 128 -3.68 -9.99 2.48
N HIS A 129 -2.56 -10.71 2.44
CA HIS A 129 -2.55 -12.18 2.51
C HIS A 129 -3.16 -12.73 3.78
N ARG A 130 -2.86 -12.12 4.93
CA ARG A 130 -3.46 -12.49 6.21
C ARG A 130 -4.98 -12.33 6.17
N LEU A 131 -5.47 -11.17 5.70
CA LEU A 131 -6.90 -10.91 5.59
C LEU A 131 -7.58 -11.89 4.62
N ILE A 132 -6.99 -12.14 3.44
CA ILE A 132 -7.56 -13.11 2.49
C ILE A 132 -7.68 -14.50 3.13
N ARG A 133 -6.65 -14.98 3.84
CA ARG A 133 -6.71 -16.25 4.56
C ARG A 133 -7.84 -16.26 5.61
N GLU A 134 -7.96 -15.20 6.41
CA GLU A 134 -9.03 -15.07 7.40
C GLU A 134 -10.42 -15.10 6.77
N LEU A 135 -10.61 -14.45 5.62
CA LEU A 135 -11.89 -14.44 4.90
C LEU A 135 -12.21 -15.80 4.28
N VAL A 136 -11.22 -16.49 3.70
CA VAL A 136 -11.36 -17.85 3.18
C VAL A 136 -11.73 -18.82 4.32
N ASP A 137 -11.01 -18.78 5.45
CA ASP A 137 -11.30 -19.60 6.61
C ASP A 137 -12.71 -19.36 7.18
N ARG A 138 -13.15 -18.10 7.18
CA ARG A 138 -14.52 -17.72 7.54
C ARG A 138 -15.52 -18.32 6.57
N GLY A 139 -15.27 -18.23 5.28
CA GLY A 139 -16.10 -18.83 4.23
C GLY A 139 -16.19 -20.36 4.31
N ILE A 140 -15.08 -21.04 4.64
CA ILE A 140 -15.08 -22.50 4.90
C ILE A 140 -15.99 -22.84 6.08
N LYS A 141 -15.90 -22.09 7.19
CA LYS A 141 -16.74 -22.30 8.37
C LYS A 141 -18.22 -22.05 8.10
N ARG A 142 -18.55 -21.09 7.24
CA ARG A 142 -19.93 -20.82 6.80
C ARG A 142 -20.45 -21.85 5.79
N GLY A 143 -19.57 -22.51 5.05
CA GLY A 143 -19.92 -23.47 4.00
C GLY A 143 -20.06 -22.85 2.60
N ASP A 144 -19.70 -21.58 2.40
CA ASP A 144 -19.70 -20.91 1.10
C ASP A 144 -18.34 -21.00 0.37
N VAL A 145 -17.32 -21.56 1.01
CA VAL A 145 -16.02 -21.90 0.44
C VAL A 145 -15.75 -23.40 0.63
N ARG A 146 -15.16 -24.06 -0.38
CA ARG A 146 -14.79 -25.47 -0.29
C ARG A 146 -13.70 -25.71 0.76
N PRO A 147 -13.74 -26.82 1.53
CA PRO A 147 -12.81 -27.08 2.63
C PRO A 147 -11.34 -27.21 2.21
N ASP A 148 -11.09 -27.55 0.96
CA ASP A 148 -9.74 -27.75 0.37
C ASP A 148 -9.19 -26.49 -0.34
N ALA A 149 -9.83 -25.31 -0.16
CA ALA A 149 -9.38 -24.02 -0.66
C ALA A 149 -8.20 -23.47 0.17
N THR A 150 -7.13 -24.27 0.32
CA THR A 150 -5.97 -23.95 1.19
C THR A 150 -4.69 -23.65 0.42
N SER A 151 -4.76 -23.63 -0.93
CA SER A 151 -3.58 -23.34 -1.76
C SER A 151 -3.09 -21.91 -1.54
N PRO A 152 -1.78 -21.70 -1.31
CA PRO A 152 -1.19 -20.35 -1.26
C PRO A 152 -1.50 -19.52 -2.51
N LEU A 153 -1.60 -20.15 -3.68
CA LEU A 153 -1.92 -19.46 -4.95
C LEU A 153 -3.30 -18.77 -4.91
N LEU A 154 -4.24 -19.27 -4.13
CA LEU A 154 -5.55 -18.61 -3.96
C LEU A 154 -5.43 -17.26 -3.27
N THR A 155 -4.49 -17.14 -2.34
CA THR A 155 -4.22 -15.87 -1.64
C THR A 155 -3.40 -14.90 -2.48
N ASP A 156 -2.65 -15.40 -3.48
CA ASP A 156 -1.80 -14.60 -4.36
C ASP A 156 -2.59 -13.88 -5.46
N VAL A 157 -3.72 -14.43 -5.91
CA VAL A 157 -4.46 -13.95 -7.09
C VAL A 157 -4.85 -12.47 -6.95
N ILE A 158 -5.46 -12.08 -5.82
CA ILE A 158 -5.91 -10.71 -5.61
C ILE A 158 -4.72 -9.74 -5.58
N PRO A 159 -3.69 -9.92 -4.73
CA PRO A 159 -2.51 -9.05 -4.72
C PRO A 159 -1.78 -9.00 -6.06
N ALA A 160 -1.67 -10.14 -6.77
CA ALA A 160 -1.05 -10.19 -8.09
C ALA A 160 -1.82 -9.36 -9.13
N MET A 161 -3.15 -9.43 -9.13
CA MET A 161 -3.98 -8.62 -10.02
C MET A 161 -3.87 -7.12 -9.68
N PHE A 162 -3.85 -6.75 -8.40
CA PHE A 162 -3.59 -5.37 -7.99
C PHE A 162 -2.22 -4.87 -8.45
N MET A 163 -1.17 -5.67 -8.28
CA MET A 163 0.18 -5.32 -8.72
C MET A 163 0.26 -5.19 -10.26
N TYR A 164 -0.35 -6.12 -11.00
CA TYR A 164 -0.40 -6.08 -12.46
C TYR A 164 -1.10 -4.81 -12.95
N ARG A 165 -2.28 -4.52 -12.41
CA ARG A 165 -3.07 -3.33 -12.77
C ARG A 165 -2.31 -2.04 -12.44
N ALA A 166 -1.71 -1.95 -11.26
CA ALA A 166 -0.93 -0.78 -10.87
C ALA A 166 0.29 -0.54 -11.78
N LYS A 167 1.00 -1.61 -12.19
CA LYS A 167 2.22 -1.50 -13.01
C LYS A 167 1.99 -1.41 -14.50
N VAL A 168 0.98 -2.12 -15.02
CA VAL A 168 0.83 -2.32 -16.48
C VAL A 168 -0.35 -1.54 -17.04
N CYS A 169 -1.48 -1.48 -16.32
CA CYS A 169 -2.71 -0.88 -16.83
C CYS A 169 -2.95 0.56 -16.37
N GLY A 170 -2.10 1.10 -15.47
CA GLY A 170 -2.15 2.51 -15.10
C GLY A 170 -3.23 2.89 -14.10
N SER A 171 -3.57 2.06 -13.16
CA SER A 171 -4.03 2.49 -11.85
C SER A 171 -5.50 2.48 -11.44
N GLU A 172 -6.44 2.89 -12.22
CA GLU A 172 -7.81 2.93 -11.72
C GLU A 172 -8.46 1.55 -11.82
N TRP A 173 -9.02 1.10 -10.69
CA TRP A 173 -9.78 -0.13 -10.64
C TRP A 173 -11.20 0.19 -10.18
N PRO A 174 -12.12 0.49 -11.12
CA PRO A 174 -13.50 0.85 -10.78
C PRO A 174 -14.25 -0.35 -10.19
N ASP A 175 -15.24 -0.05 -9.36
CA ASP A 175 -16.06 -1.05 -8.66
C ASP A 175 -16.58 -2.18 -9.56
N PRO A 176 -17.06 -1.92 -10.80
CA PRO A 176 -17.51 -3.01 -11.68
C PRO A 176 -16.40 -4.00 -12.06
N GLU A 177 -15.17 -3.54 -12.25
CA GLU A 177 -14.05 -4.43 -12.60
C GLU A 177 -13.56 -5.24 -11.38
N ILE A 178 -13.63 -4.67 -10.18
CA ILE A 178 -13.40 -5.42 -8.93
C ILE A 178 -14.45 -6.53 -8.80
N ALA A 179 -15.72 -6.20 -9.01
CA ALA A 179 -16.80 -7.18 -8.96
C ALA A 179 -16.61 -8.27 -10.01
N GLU A 180 -16.26 -7.92 -11.24
CA GLU A 180 -15.99 -8.87 -12.34
C GLU A 180 -14.84 -9.83 -12.01
N MET A 181 -13.74 -9.33 -11.44
CA MET A 181 -12.63 -10.17 -11.00
C MET A 181 -13.07 -11.14 -9.91
N ILE A 182 -13.83 -10.67 -8.94
CA ILE A 182 -14.31 -11.52 -7.84
C ILE A 182 -15.27 -12.57 -8.35
N ASP A 183 -16.26 -12.19 -9.15
CA ASP A 183 -17.31 -13.09 -9.64
C ASP A 183 -16.80 -14.04 -10.74
N GLY A 184 -15.91 -13.55 -11.62
CA GLY A 184 -15.40 -14.30 -12.75
C GLY A 184 -14.18 -15.17 -12.46
N LEU A 185 -13.38 -14.83 -11.44
CA LEU A 185 -12.14 -15.53 -11.14
C LEU A 185 -12.11 -16.07 -9.71
N VAL A 186 -12.20 -15.18 -8.70
CA VAL A 186 -11.88 -15.56 -7.32
C VAL A 186 -12.93 -16.49 -6.71
N VAL A 187 -14.21 -16.12 -6.80
CA VAL A 187 -15.32 -16.93 -6.25
C VAL A 187 -15.41 -18.30 -6.92
N PRO A 188 -15.30 -18.44 -8.25
CA PRO A 188 -15.25 -19.77 -8.88
C PRO A 188 -14.09 -20.65 -8.40
N MET A 189 -12.92 -20.06 -8.11
CA MET A 189 -11.78 -20.81 -7.55
C MET A 189 -12.01 -21.29 -6.11
N LEU A 190 -12.85 -20.59 -5.35
CA LEU A 190 -13.16 -20.89 -3.94
C LEU A 190 -14.36 -21.82 -3.77
N ARG A 191 -15.28 -21.87 -4.76
CA ARG A 191 -16.45 -22.73 -4.76
C ARG A 191 -16.17 -24.06 -5.47
N ARG A 192 -17.03 -25.04 -5.22
CA ARG A 192 -17.03 -26.31 -5.97
C ARG A 192 -17.77 -26.16 -7.28
#